data_9ed2563c7befe535ad530253ea0be1e2
#
_entry.id   9ed2563c7befe535ad530253ea0be1e2
#
_cell.length_a   1.000
_cell.length_b   1.000
_cell.length_c   1.000
_cell.angle_alpha   90.00
_cell.angle_beta   90.00
_cell.angle_gamma   90.00
#
_symmetry.space_group_name_H-M   'P 1'
#
loop_
_entity.id
_entity.type
_entity.pdbx_description
1 polymer ?
#
loop_
_entity_poly.entity_id
_entity_poly.type
_entity_poly.pdbx_seq_one_letter_code
_entity_poly.pdbx_strand_id
1 'polypeptide(L)'
;MQKELTPLKPEDVKLIVVHCSATRSDRPYSVENLISNGIAKFGQPSYHYYVRRNGVIVPILSESVRGAHARGYNRCSIGVCYEGGINTRGKNDDTRTLQQKASLYELLKQLHRDYPKARIIGHRELPHVAKDCPCFTASSEYADLQP
;
A
#
# COMPACT_ATOMS: atom_id res chain seq x y z
N MET A 1 -5.92 -22.95 0.78
CA MET A 1 -6.04 -22.58 2.20
C MET A 1 -5.05 -21.47 2.53
N GLN A 2 -5.51 -20.44 3.21
CA GLN A 2 -4.63 -19.37 3.66
C GLN A 2 -3.74 -19.86 4.80
N LYS A 3 -2.52 -19.35 4.85
CA LYS A 3 -1.66 -19.57 6.01
C LYS A 3 -2.19 -18.76 7.20
N GLU A 4 -1.81 -19.15 8.40
CA GLU A 4 -2.09 -18.40 9.60
C GLU A 4 -1.35 -17.06 9.56
N LEU A 5 -2.05 -15.97 9.93
CA LEU A 5 -1.48 -14.63 9.91
C LEU A 5 -0.55 -14.41 11.11
N THR A 6 0.55 -13.70 10.87
CA THR A 6 1.56 -13.41 11.90
C THR A 6 1.23 -12.08 12.58
N PRO A 7 1.24 -12.03 13.92
CA PRO A 7 0.97 -10.77 14.62
C PRO A 7 1.96 -9.66 14.29
N LEU A 8 1.46 -8.42 14.27
CA LEU A 8 2.23 -7.20 14.14
C LEU A 8 1.88 -6.30 15.32
N LYS A 9 2.88 -6.02 16.16
CA LYS A 9 2.66 -5.19 17.34
C LYS A 9 2.77 -3.71 16.96
N PRO A 10 1.94 -2.82 17.52
CA PRO A 10 2.00 -1.39 17.20
C PRO A 10 3.39 -0.77 17.39
N GLU A 11 4.11 -1.15 18.44
CA GLU A 11 5.46 -0.65 18.73
C GLU A 11 6.50 -1.08 17.70
N ASP A 12 6.22 -2.11 16.90
CA ASP A 12 7.12 -2.59 15.87
C ASP A 12 6.92 -1.89 14.52
N VAL A 13 5.86 -1.10 14.38
CA VAL A 13 5.58 -0.39 13.12
C VAL A 13 6.53 0.78 12.96
N LYS A 14 7.46 0.66 12.00
CA LYS A 14 8.48 1.65 11.67
C LYS A 14 8.24 2.32 10.32
N LEU A 15 7.42 1.68 9.46
CA LEU A 15 7.18 2.13 8.11
C LEU A 15 5.70 2.03 7.76
N ILE A 16 5.25 2.98 6.97
CA ILE A 16 4.00 2.91 6.23
C ILE A 16 4.41 2.93 4.76
N VAL A 17 4.16 1.82 4.06
CA VAL A 17 4.64 1.62 2.69
C VAL A 17 3.49 1.78 1.72
N VAL A 18 3.62 2.72 0.79
CA VAL A 18 2.62 2.99 -0.23
C VAL A 18 2.96 2.19 -1.49
N HIS A 19 1.95 1.50 -2.02
CA HIS A 19 2.04 0.66 -3.22
C HIS A 19 0.98 1.07 -4.23
N CYS A 20 1.11 0.56 -5.45
CA CYS A 20 0.02 0.52 -6.43
C CYS A 20 -0.28 -0.94 -6.78
N SER A 21 -1.49 -1.20 -7.30
CA SER A 21 -1.86 -2.54 -7.73
C SER A 21 -1.12 -2.97 -9.00
N ALA A 22 -0.46 -2.04 -9.68
CA ALA A 22 0.18 -2.26 -10.98
C ALA A 22 -0.81 -2.80 -12.01
N THR A 23 -1.96 -2.14 -12.10
CA THR A 23 -3.04 -2.46 -13.02
C THR A 23 -3.42 -1.24 -13.84
N ARG A 24 -4.07 -1.46 -15.00
CA ARG A 24 -4.42 -0.38 -15.92
C ARG A 24 -5.45 0.55 -15.31
N SER A 25 -5.21 1.85 -15.45
CA SER A 25 -6.08 2.89 -14.91
C SER A 25 -7.44 2.98 -15.60
N ASP A 26 -7.58 2.40 -16.79
CA ASP A 26 -8.84 2.39 -17.55
C ASP A 26 -9.70 1.15 -17.28
N ARG A 27 -9.30 0.30 -16.34
CA ARG A 27 -10.04 -0.91 -15.97
C ARG A 27 -10.12 -1.03 -14.46
N PRO A 28 -11.28 -1.40 -13.91
CA PRO A 28 -11.36 -1.67 -12.48
C PRO A 28 -10.57 -2.93 -12.15
N TYR A 29 -9.89 -2.90 -11.01
CA TYR A 29 -9.24 -4.08 -10.43
C TYR A 29 -9.89 -4.34 -9.08
N SER A 30 -10.76 -5.34 -9.02
CA SER A 30 -11.63 -5.55 -7.86
C SER A 30 -10.85 -5.89 -6.59
N VAL A 31 -11.50 -5.65 -5.45
CA VAL A 31 -10.97 -6.04 -4.13
C VAL A 31 -10.73 -7.56 -4.10
N GLU A 32 -11.67 -8.33 -4.65
CA GLU A 32 -11.57 -9.79 -4.71
C GLU A 32 -10.36 -10.25 -5.50
N ASN A 33 -10.07 -9.61 -6.64
CA ASN A 33 -8.89 -9.92 -7.45
C ASN A 33 -7.60 -9.58 -6.71
N LEU A 34 -7.56 -8.45 -6.03
CA LEU A 34 -6.40 -8.04 -5.25
C LEU A 34 -6.11 -9.07 -4.13
N ILE A 35 -7.13 -9.46 -3.41
CA ILE A 35 -7.03 -10.45 -2.33
C ILE A 35 -6.60 -11.81 -2.88
N SER A 36 -7.26 -12.28 -3.94
CA SER A 36 -6.96 -13.57 -4.56
C SER A 36 -5.53 -13.64 -5.06
N ASN A 37 -5.05 -12.56 -5.65
CA ASN A 37 -3.68 -12.47 -6.15
C ASN A 37 -2.66 -12.58 -5.01
N GLY A 38 -2.91 -11.91 -3.89
CA GLY A 38 -2.07 -12.01 -2.70
C GLY A 38 -2.05 -13.42 -2.14
N ILE A 39 -3.21 -14.05 -2.03
CA ILE A 39 -3.33 -15.44 -1.54
C ILE A 39 -2.58 -16.39 -2.47
N ALA A 40 -2.70 -16.22 -3.79
CA ALA A 40 -2.01 -17.08 -4.75
C ALA A 40 -0.49 -16.97 -4.65
N LYS A 41 0.03 -15.76 -4.39
CA LYS A 41 1.47 -15.52 -4.34
C LYS A 41 2.09 -15.80 -2.97
N PHE A 42 1.38 -15.46 -1.90
CA PHE A 42 1.96 -15.39 -0.55
C PHE A 42 1.19 -16.22 0.47
N GLY A 43 0.05 -16.82 0.10
CA GLY A 43 -0.80 -17.58 1.02
C GLY A 43 -1.68 -16.69 1.90
N GLN A 44 -1.70 -15.38 1.66
CA GLN A 44 -2.48 -14.42 2.44
C GLN A 44 -2.72 -13.15 1.61
N PRO A 45 -3.67 -12.29 2.01
CA PRO A 45 -3.77 -10.95 1.44
C PRO A 45 -2.50 -10.14 1.67
N SER A 46 -2.14 -9.29 0.72
CA SER A 46 -0.88 -8.54 0.74
C SER A 46 -0.93 -7.28 1.60
N TYR A 47 -2.03 -6.52 1.50
CA TYR A 47 -2.09 -5.15 2.00
C TYR A 47 -3.08 -5.00 3.14
N HIS A 48 -2.87 -3.96 3.95
CA HIS A 48 -3.81 -3.60 5.02
C HIS A 48 -4.97 -2.76 4.48
N TYR A 49 -4.70 -1.91 3.48
CA TYR A 49 -5.70 -1.01 2.89
C TYR A 49 -5.59 -0.96 1.38
N TYR A 50 -6.73 -0.81 0.72
CA TYR A 50 -6.82 -0.64 -0.72
C TYR A 50 -7.66 0.60 -1.04
N VAL A 51 -7.07 1.55 -1.75
CA VAL A 51 -7.72 2.81 -2.12
C VAL A 51 -8.17 2.71 -3.57
N ARG A 52 -9.49 2.62 -3.76
CA ARG A 52 -10.11 2.45 -5.09
C ARG A 52 -10.01 3.75 -5.88
N ARG A 53 -10.19 3.64 -7.19
CA ARG A 53 -10.11 4.79 -8.10
C ARG A 53 -11.09 5.92 -7.76
N ASN A 54 -12.25 5.58 -7.20
CA ASN A 54 -13.23 6.57 -6.74
C ASN A 54 -12.92 7.14 -5.35
N GLY A 55 -11.79 6.76 -4.75
CA GLY A 55 -11.37 7.22 -3.43
C GLY A 55 -11.89 6.39 -2.27
N VAL A 56 -12.68 5.35 -2.51
CA VAL A 56 -13.15 4.48 -1.43
C VAL A 56 -11.97 3.71 -0.84
N ILE A 57 -11.83 3.77 0.48
CA ILE A 57 -10.79 3.04 1.22
C ILE A 57 -11.39 1.73 1.72
N VAL A 58 -10.79 0.62 1.30
CA VAL A 58 -11.24 -0.72 1.70
C VAL A 58 -10.21 -1.31 2.65
N PRO A 59 -10.55 -1.53 3.94
CA PRO A 59 -9.67 -2.26 4.84
C PRO A 59 -9.68 -3.75 4.48
N ILE A 60 -8.49 -4.35 4.41
CA ILE A 60 -8.33 -5.77 4.04
C ILE A 60 -7.79 -6.57 5.20
N LEU A 61 -6.60 -6.19 5.72
CA LEU A 61 -5.99 -6.83 6.88
C LEU A 61 -6.08 -5.91 8.08
N SER A 62 -6.28 -6.48 9.26
CA SER A 62 -6.11 -5.76 10.52
C SER A 62 -4.68 -5.24 10.62
N GLU A 63 -4.49 -4.05 11.19
CA GLU A 63 -3.16 -3.50 11.44
C GLU A 63 -2.38 -4.31 12.47
N SER A 64 -3.04 -5.22 13.18
CA SER A 64 -2.42 -6.10 14.18
C SER A 64 -1.79 -7.37 13.58
N VAL A 65 -1.84 -7.53 12.25
CA VAL A 65 -1.21 -8.67 11.58
C VAL A 65 -0.30 -8.20 10.46
N ARG A 66 0.73 -8.99 10.17
CA ARG A 66 1.67 -8.67 9.08
C ARG A 66 1.01 -8.87 7.74
N GLY A 67 1.28 -7.94 6.82
CA GLY A 67 0.95 -8.12 5.42
C GLY A 67 2.04 -8.93 4.68
N ALA A 68 1.88 -9.00 3.37
CA ALA A 68 2.87 -9.62 2.47
C ALA A 68 3.06 -8.68 1.28
N HIS A 69 3.70 -7.52 1.53
CA HIS A 69 3.78 -6.44 0.56
C HIS A 69 5.18 -5.85 0.39
N ALA A 70 6.08 -6.06 1.37
CA ALA A 70 7.42 -5.47 1.33
C ALA A 70 8.40 -6.47 1.93
N ARG A 71 9.00 -7.29 1.08
CA ARG A 71 9.89 -8.36 1.49
C ARG A 71 11.00 -7.83 2.39
N GLY A 72 11.16 -8.45 3.56
CA GLY A 72 12.13 -8.05 4.58
C GLY A 72 11.61 -6.97 5.53
N TYR A 73 10.44 -6.37 5.24
CA TYR A 73 9.88 -5.26 6.04
C TYR A 73 8.45 -5.50 6.48
N ASN A 74 7.86 -6.65 6.14
CA ASN A 74 6.49 -6.97 6.58
C ASN A 74 6.34 -6.97 8.10
N ARG A 75 7.42 -7.34 8.80
CA ARG A 75 7.46 -7.41 10.26
C ARG A 75 7.39 -6.04 10.95
N CYS A 76 7.55 -4.95 10.20
CA CYS A 76 7.63 -3.60 10.77
C CYS A 76 6.87 -2.55 9.95
N SER A 77 5.90 -2.96 9.13
CA SER A 77 5.23 -2.01 8.24
C SER A 77 3.74 -2.26 8.07
N ILE A 78 3.03 -1.17 7.77
CA ILE A 78 1.65 -1.17 7.27
C ILE A 78 1.71 -0.93 5.76
N GLY A 79 0.99 -1.73 4.98
CA GLY A 79 0.95 -1.60 3.52
C GLY A 79 -0.35 -0.97 3.05
N VAL A 80 -0.23 0.12 2.28
CA VAL A 80 -1.36 0.84 1.67
C VAL A 80 -1.19 0.78 0.16
N CYS A 81 -2.20 0.27 -0.55
CA CYS A 81 -2.16 0.09 -2.00
C CYS A 81 -3.24 0.95 -2.65
N TYR A 82 -2.90 1.69 -3.71
CA TYR A 82 -3.93 2.34 -4.52
C TYR A 82 -4.15 1.57 -5.83
N GLU A 83 -5.37 1.62 -6.33
CA GLU A 83 -5.78 0.95 -7.57
C GLU A 83 -5.23 1.73 -8.78
N GLY A 84 -4.38 1.09 -9.58
CA GLY A 84 -3.78 1.68 -10.77
C GLY A 84 -2.28 1.45 -10.86
N GLY A 85 -1.56 2.44 -11.38
CA GLY A 85 -0.11 2.40 -11.55
C GLY A 85 0.35 2.11 -12.97
N ILE A 86 -0.58 1.78 -13.88
CA ILE A 86 -0.28 1.58 -15.31
C ILE A 86 -1.25 2.45 -16.11
N ASN A 87 -0.72 3.30 -16.98
CA ASN A 87 -1.55 4.18 -17.79
C ASN A 87 -2.15 3.46 -19.01
N THR A 88 -2.96 4.18 -19.79
CA THR A 88 -3.66 3.61 -20.95
C THR A 88 -2.72 3.19 -22.08
N ARG A 89 -1.45 3.56 -22.02
CA ARG A 89 -0.41 3.13 -22.97
C ARG A 89 0.34 1.89 -22.47
N GLY A 90 -0.04 1.34 -21.31
CA GLY A 90 0.62 0.20 -20.70
C GLY A 90 1.94 0.54 -20.00
N LYS A 91 2.16 1.81 -19.67
CA LYS A 91 3.39 2.26 -19.00
C LYS A 91 3.15 2.49 -17.52
N ASN A 92 4.17 2.24 -16.71
CA ASN A 92 4.14 2.60 -15.29
C ASN A 92 4.04 4.12 -15.16
N ASP A 93 3.09 4.57 -14.35
CA ASP A 93 2.76 5.98 -14.24
C ASP A 93 1.99 6.23 -12.93
N ASP A 94 2.07 7.45 -12.45
CA ASP A 94 1.21 7.88 -11.34
C ASP A 94 -0.19 8.15 -11.88
N THR A 95 -1.06 7.16 -11.76
CA THR A 95 -2.43 7.22 -12.29
C THR A 95 -3.45 7.62 -11.23
N ARG A 96 -3.02 8.10 -10.07
CA ARG A 96 -3.95 8.44 -8.99
C ARG A 96 -4.95 9.51 -9.44
N THR A 97 -6.24 9.24 -9.17
CA THR A 97 -7.30 10.24 -9.35
C THR A 97 -7.22 11.29 -8.24
N LEU A 98 -7.92 12.40 -8.40
CA LEU A 98 -8.02 13.41 -7.34
C LEU A 98 -8.63 12.81 -6.07
N GLN A 99 -9.64 11.94 -6.23
CA GLN A 99 -10.28 11.25 -5.11
C GLN A 99 -9.28 10.33 -4.39
N GLN A 100 -8.45 9.62 -5.14
CA GLN A 100 -7.42 8.76 -4.55
C GLN A 100 -6.39 9.58 -3.79
N LYS A 101 -5.95 10.70 -4.34
CA LYS A 101 -4.98 11.57 -3.66
C LYS A 101 -5.54 12.08 -2.34
N ALA A 102 -6.80 12.52 -2.34
CA ALA A 102 -7.45 13.00 -1.12
C ALA A 102 -7.59 11.89 -0.07
N SER A 103 -8.06 10.72 -0.49
CA SER A 103 -8.25 9.57 0.43
C SER A 103 -6.93 9.05 0.97
N LEU A 104 -5.90 8.95 0.12
CA LEU A 104 -4.56 8.55 0.55
C LEU A 104 -4.02 9.49 1.62
N TYR A 105 -4.14 10.79 1.39
CA TYR A 105 -3.66 11.78 2.35
C TYR A 105 -4.36 11.62 3.71
N GLU A 106 -5.68 11.50 3.71
CA GLU A 106 -6.45 11.34 4.95
C GLU A 106 -6.11 10.03 5.67
N LEU A 107 -5.96 8.93 4.93
CA LEU A 107 -5.56 7.64 5.50
C LEU A 107 -4.16 7.71 6.10
N LEU A 108 -3.20 8.26 5.35
CA LEU A 108 -1.81 8.38 5.82
C LEU A 108 -1.71 9.32 7.02
N LYS A 109 -2.50 10.38 7.05
CA LYS A 109 -2.58 11.29 8.19
C LYS A 109 -3.08 10.55 9.45
N GLN A 110 -4.09 9.69 9.29
CA GLN A 110 -4.60 8.87 10.39
C GLN A 110 -3.53 7.89 10.88
N LEU A 111 -2.86 7.22 9.95
CA LEU A 111 -1.77 6.28 10.29
C LEU A 111 -0.60 7.00 10.97
N HIS A 112 -0.30 8.21 10.54
CA HIS A 112 0.73 9.03 11.20
C HIS A 112 0.36 9.35 12.65
N ARG A 113 -0.90 9.61 12.93
CA ARG A 113 -1.38 9.82 14.31
C ARG A 113 -1.22 8.56 15.16
N ASP A 114 -1.53 7.40 14.57
CA ASP A 114 -1.48 6.12 15.28
C ASP A 114 -0.04 5.62 15.44
N TYR A 115 0.83 5.94 14.49
CA TYR A 115 2.23 5.51 14.45
C TYR A 115 3.15 6.72 14.19
N PRO A 116 3.27 7.63 15.17
CA PRO A 116 3.96 8.92 14.90
C PRO A 116 5.45 8.78 14.59
N LYS A 117 6.06 7.63 14.90
CA LYS A 117 7.48 7.37 14.61
C LYS A 117 7.68 6.65 13.28
N ALA A 118 6.61 6.21 12.61
CA ALA A 118 6.74 5.49 11.36
C ALA A 118 6.98 6.46 10.19
N ARG A 119 7.92 6.11 9.32
CA ARG A 119 8.19 6.85 8.09
C ARG A 119 7.23 6.39 7.00
N ILE A 120 6.75 7.35 6.20
CA ILE A 120 5.91 7.06 5.03
C ILE A 120 6.81 7.04 3.81
N ILE A 121 6.88 5.90 3.13
CA ILE A 121 7.72 5.71 1.94
C ILE A 121 6.94 4.98 0.86
N GLY A 122 7.43 5.07 -0.38
CA GLY A 122 6.96 4.22 -1.45
C GLY A 122 7.73 2.91 -1.48
N HIS A 123 7.11 1.85 -1.99
CA HIS A 123 7.74 0.54 -2.11
C HIS A 123 9.09 0.64 -2.84
N ARG A 124 9.17 1.42 -3.92
CA ARG A 124 10.41 1.60 -4.70
C ARG A 124 11.55 2.27 -3.93
N GLU A 125 11.25 2.89 -2.79
CA GLU A 125 12.26 3.56 -1.97
C GLU A 125 12.99 2.60 -1.02
N LEU A 126 12.55 1.35 -0.94
CA LEU A 126 13.22 0.33 -0.14
C LEU A 126 14.46 -0.19 -0.89
N PRO A 127 15.53 -0.59 -0.14
CA PRO A 127 16.73 -1.17 -0.77
C PRO A 127 16.38 -2.42 -1.59
N HIS A 128 17.04 -2.59 -2.71
CA HIS A 128 16.94 -3.76 -3.60
C HIS A 128 15.57 -3.94 -4.26
N VAL A 129 14.70 -2.91 -4.26
CA VAL A 129 13.45 -2.94 -5.00
C VAL A 129 13.68 -2.30 -6.38
N ALA A 130 13.50 -3.11 -7.44
CA ALA A 130 13.70 -2.67 -8.82
C ALA A 130 12.38 -2.39 -9.53
N LYS A 131 11.32 -2.04 -8.78
CA LYS A 131 9.99 -1.75 -9.32
C LYS A 131 9.71 -0.26 -9.23
N ASP A 132 8.80 0.24 -10.07
CA ASP A 132 8.38 1.64 -10.05
C ASP A 132 7.31 1.94 -9.00
N CYS A 133 6.64 0.91 -8.47
CA CYS A 133 5.59 1.03 -7.45
C CYS A 133 6.02 1.94 -6.30
N PRO A 134 5.24 2.91 -5.93
CA PRO A 134 3.89 3.29 -6.36
C PRO A 134 3.83 4.31 -7.51
N CYS A 135 4.90 4.50 -8.26
CA CYS A 135 5.04 5.38 -9.41
C CYS A 135 5.07 6.88 -9.06
N PHE A 136 5.35 7.19 -7.81
CA PHE A 136 5.64 8.55 -7.33
C PHE A 136 6.50 8.45 -6.07
N THR A 137 7.13 9.54 -5.68
CA THR A 137 8.01 9.55 -4.51
C THR A 137 7.20 9.91 -3.25
N ALA A 138 6.72 8.87 -2.56
CA ALA A 138 5.84 9.05 -1.42
C ALA A 138 6.51 9.79 -0.26
N SER A 139 7.79 9.55 -0.01
CA SER A 139 8.50 10.20 1.11
C SER A 139 8.51 11.72 0.98
N SER A 140 8.67 12.26 -0.23
CA SER A 140 8.65 13.71 -0.46
C SER A 140 7.24 14.25 -0.57
N GLU A 141 6.33 13.52 -1.21
CA GLU A 141 4.94 13.99 -1.34
C GLU A 141 4.26 14.12 0.03
N TYR A 142 4.59 13.23 0.96
CA TYR A 142 4.04 13.24 2.31
C TYR A 142 5.04 13.75 3.34
N ALA A 143 5.89 14.71 2.95
CA ALA A 143 6.91 15.27 3.83
C ALA A 143 6.32 15.87 5.12
N ASP A 144 5.11 16.42 5.04
CA ASP A 144 4.39 16.99 6.19
C ASP A 144 3.86 15.94 7.18
N LEU A 145 3.88 14.67 6.81
CA LEU A 145 3.44 13.54 7.64
C LEU A 145 4.60 12.66 8.13
N GLN A 146 5.84 13.09 7.95
CA GLN A 146 6.99 12.32 8.43
C GLN A 146 7.26 12.61 9.92
N PRO A 147 7.94 11.67 10.62
CA PRO A 147 8.32 11.88 12.02
C PRO A 147 9.27 13.05 12.18
#